data_9ebb3723ba6ed0c542d53912f2fde62b
#
_entry.id   9ebb3723ba6ed0c542d53912f2fde62b
#
_cell.length_a   1.000
_cell.length_b   1.000
_cell.length_c   1.000
_cell.angle_alpha   90.00
_cell.angle_beta   90.00
_cell.angle_gamma   90.00
#
_symmetry.space_group_name_H-M   'P 1'
#
loop_
_entity.id
_entity.type
_entity.pdbx_description
1 polymer ?
#
loop_
_entity_poly.entity_id
_entity_poly.type
_entity_poly.pdbx_seq_one_letter_code
_entity_poly.pdbx_strand_id
1 'polypeptide(L)'
;MAAAPPATAGERDEAVALSKIRRLTGTAMNASKATSPHAFSVVEVDYHNVDVTRNKVKSQWKADEGFSLTYLPFISRAVVDALGEFPHLNASVGANELVVHNYIDLGIAVDLDYNGLIVPVIRSAEDKRLGAIAREIYDLAGRARSKKLGPDEISGGTFTITNNGSAGSVLTFPIINQPQVAILSTDAIVRKPVVAALPDGTEAIVVHPVGNLAMAWDHRAFDGAYAAGFLVRVKEILETKDWSTEL
;
A
#
# COMPACT_ATOMS: atom_id res chain seq x y z
N MET A 1 5.41 30.66 -7.48
CA MET A 1 4.05 31.18 -7.27
C MET A 1 3.86 31.40 -5.78
N ALA A 2 3.32 32.57 -5.37
CA ALA A 2 2.97 32.81 -3.97
C ALA A 2 1.80 31.90 -3.58
N ALA A 3 1.82 31.37 -2.36
CA ALA A 3 0.71 30.59 -1.83
C ALA A 3 -0.54 31.48 -1.74
N ALA A 4 -1.73 30.90 -2.01
CA ALA A 4 -2.98 31.60 -1.79
C ALA A 4 -3.13 32.00 -0.30
N PRO A 5 -3.72 33.16 0.00
CA PRO A 5 -3.95 33.56 1.39
C PRO A 5 -4.88 32.53 2.09
N PRO A 6 -4.73 32.33 3.40
CA PRO A 6 -5.61 31.43 4.14
C PRO A 6 -7.07 31.94 4.09
N ALA A 7 -8.01 30.98 4.01
CA ALA A 7 -9.43 31.32 4.08
C ALA A 7 -9.81 31.81 5.48
N THR A 8 -10.73 32.77 5.53
CA THR A 8 -11.33 33.29 6.78
C THR A 8 -12.83 33.00 6.79
N ALA A 9 -13.35 32.58 7.96
CA ALA A 9 -14.78 32.30 8.10
C ALA A 9 -15.62 33.59 7.98
N GLY A 10 -16.70 33.55 7.19
CA GLY A 10 -17.72 34.58 7.09
C GLY A 10 -18.87 34.31 8.08
N GLU A 11 -19.91 35.18 8.04
CA GLU A 11 -21.04 35.15 8.99
C GLU A 11 -21.85 33.79 8.95
N ARG A 12 -21.79 33.07 7.84
CA ARG A 12 -22.52 31.77 7.63
C ARG A 12 -21.64 30.59 7.76
N ASP A 13 -20.36 30.74 8.13
CA ASP A 13 -19.36 29.71 8.18
C ASP A 13 -19.07 29.31 9.64
N GLU A 14 -18.73 28.03 9.84
CA GLU A 14 -18.23 27.53 11.10
C GLU A 14 -16.73 27.29 11.00
N ALA A 15 -15.94 27.86 11.89
CA ALA A 15 -14.50 27.64 11.97
C ALA A 15 -14.20 26.44 12.89
N VAL A 16 -13.80 25.30 12.30
CA VAL A 16 -13.39 24.11 13.04
C VAL A 16 -11.87 24.04 13.15
N ALA A 17 -11.35 23.96 14.37
CA ALA A 17 -9.91 23.89 14.62
C ALA A 17 -9.32 22.55 14.15
N LEU A 18 -8.25 22.59 13.34
CA LEU A 18 -7.52 21.41 12.92
C LEU A 18 -6.80 20.75 14.10
N SER A 19 -6.94 19.44 14.26
CA SER A 19 -6.18 18.65 15.24
C SER A 19 -4.67 18.73 14.97
N LYS A 20 -3.85 18.45 15.99
CA LYS A 20 -2.38 18.42 15.85
C LYS A 20 -1.94 17.46 14.73
N ILE A 21 -2.51 16.26 14.68
CA ILE A 21 -2.17 15.25 13.66
C ILE A 21 -2.55 15.75 12.26
N ARG A 22 -3.71 16.39 12.10
CA ARG A 22 -4.16 16.94 10.81
C ARG A 22 -3.22 18.06 10.30
N ARG A 23 -2.76 18.93 11.19
CA ARG A 23 -1.79 19.99 10.83
C ARG A 23 -0.45 19.39 10.39
N LEU A 24 0.09 18.40 11.16
CA LEU A 24 1.35 17.72 10.81
C LEU A 24 1.24 16.98 9.48
N THR A 25 0.15 16.24 9.25
CA THR A 25 -0.12 15.58 7.96
C THR A 25 -0.17 16.59 6.81
N GLY A 26 -0.88 17.70 6.98
CA GLY A 26 -0.96 18.76 5.96
C GLY A 26 0.41 19.33 5.60
N THR A 27 1.25 19.61 6.60
CA THR A 27 2.62 20.08 6.39
C THR A 27 3.47 19.05 5.64
N ALA A 28 3.41 17.78 6.03
CA ALA A 28 4.17 16.69 5.40
C ALA A 28 3.72 16.48 3.94
N MET A 29 2.41 16.48 3.67
CA MET A 29 1.88 16.28 2.31
C MET A 29 2.20 17.44 1.38
N ASN A 30 2.13 18.68 1.88
CA ASN A 30 2.56 19.86 1.12
C ASN A 30 4.06 19.79 0.78
N ALA A 31 4.90 19.44 1.75
CA ALA A 31 6.33 19.26 1.52
C ALA A 31 6.61 18.15 0.48
N SER A 32 5.92 17.01 0.57
CA SER A 32 6.06 15.93 -0.39
C SER A 32 5.70 16.36 -1.81
N LYS A 33 4.57 17.05 -1.99
CA LYS A 33 4.13 17.53 -3.31
C LYS A 33 5.05 18.61 -3.88
N ALA A 34 5.69 19.41 -3.03
CA ALA A 34 6.66 20.42 -3.46
C ALA A 34 8.03 19.82 -3.80
N THR A 35 8.38 18.68 -3.17
CA THR A 35 9.70 18.05 -3.31
C THR A 35 9.75 17.07 -4.47
N SER A 36 8.74 16.21 -4.59
CA SER A 36 8.73 15.10 -5.56
C SER A 36 7.80 15.41 -6.74
N PRO A 37 8.30 15.37 -7.98
CA PRO A 37 7.45 15.37 -9.18
C PRO A 37 6.72 14.02 -9.28
N HIS A 38 5.53 13.94 -8.66
CA HIS A 38 4.73 12.73 -8.64
C HIS A 38 4.26 12.33 -10.03
N ALA A 39 4.59 11.11 -10.44
CA ALA A 39 3.95 10.40 -11.53
C ALA A 39 3.13 9.23 -10.97
N PHE A 40 2.23 8.68 -11.80
CA PHE A 40 1.30 7.64 -11.39
C PHE A 40 1.27 6.51 -12.39
N SER A 41 1.19 5.28 -11.89
CA SER A 41 1.00 4.07 -12.69
C SER A 41 -0.06 3.18 -12.03
N VAL A 42 -0.86 2.47 -12.82
CA VAL A 42 -1.94 1.62 -12.33
C VAL A 42 -1.93 0.31 -13.08
N VAL A 43 -2.17 -0.80 -12.38
CA VAL A 43 -2.46 -2.11 -12.96
C VAL A 43 -3.73 -2.69 -12.35
N GLU A 44 -4.53 -3.37 -13.14
CA GLU A 44 -5.63 -4.19 -12.65
C GLU A 44 -5.10 -5.60 -12.37
N VAL A 45 -5.45 -6.16 -11.21
CA VAL A 45 -5.01 -7.48 -10.74
C VAL A 45 -6.21 -8.40 -10.57
N ASP A 46 -6.10 -9.61 -11.08
CA ASP A 46 -7.02 -10.72 -10.79
C ASP A 46 -6.56 -11.47 -9.54
N TYR A 47 -7.31 -11.32 -8.46
CA TYR A 47 -7.00 -11.95 -7.17
C TYR A 47 -7.53 -13.38 -7.03
N HIS A 48 -7.99 -14.02 -8.12
CA HIS A 48 -8.57 -15.36 -8.05
C HIS A 48 -7.62 -16.38 -7.40
N ASN A 49 -6.35 -16.40 -7.80
CA ASN A 49 -5.32 -17.28 -7.26
C ASN A 49 -5.13 -17.06 -5.73
N VAL A 50 -5.06 -15.81 -5.30
CA VAL A 50 -5.01 -15.45 -3.87
C VAL A 50 -6.30 -15.89 -3.16
N ASP A 51 -7.47 -15.64 -3.76
CA ASP A 51 -8.78 -15.92 -3.13
C ASP A 51 -9.01 -17.42 -2.96
N VAL A 52 -8.58 -18.25 -3.91
CA VAL A 52 -8.64 -19.71 -3.81
C VAL A 52 -7.86 -20.20 -2.59
N THR A 53 -6.62 -19.77 -2.41
CA THR A 53 -5.78 -20.17 -1.26
C THR A 53 -6.37 -19.61 0.05
N ARG A 54 -6.69 -18.32 0.08
CA ARG A 54 -7.26 -17.67 1.25
C ARG A 54 -8.56 -18.32 1.72
N ASN A 55 -9.46 -18.68 0.80
CA ASN A 55 -10.73 -19.32 1.13
C ASN A 55 -10.57 -20.72 1.71
N LYS A 56 -9.54 -21.47 1.29
CA LYS A 56 -9.23 -22.80 1.86
C LYS A 56 -8.83 -22.71 3.34
N VAL A 57 -8.08 -21.67 3.72
CA VAL A 57 -7.45 -21.56 5.05
C VAL A 57 -8.15 -20.59 6.00
N LYS A 58 -8.99 -19.67 5.53
CA LYS A 58 -9.53 -18.53 6.32
C LYS A 58 -10.24 -18.94 7.60
N SER A 59 -10.95 -20.07 7.61
CA SER A 59 -11.69 -20.52 8.79
C SER A 59 -10.74 -21.04 9.86
N GLN A 60 -9.77 -21.87 9.47
CA GLN A 60 -8.73 -22.38 10.36
C GLN A 60 -7.86 -21.24 10.87
N TRP A 61 -7.41 -20.36 9.96
CA TRP A 61 -6.64 -19.17 10.31
C TRP A 61 -7.34 -18.32 11.39
N LYS A 62 -8.64 -18.07 11.21
CA LYS A 62 -9.40 -17.29 12.20
C LYS A 62 -9.52 -17.99 13.54
N ALA A 63 -9.62 -19.33 13.55
CA ALA A 63 -9.67 -20.13 14.78
C ALA A 63 -8.31 -20.10 15.52
N ASP A 64 -7.20 -20.20 14.78
CA ASP A 64 -5.86 -20.28 15.35
C ASP A 64 -5.29 -18.91 15.75
N GLU A 65 -5.51 -17.89 14.92
CA GLU A 65 -4.90 -16.56 15.08
C GLU A 65 -5.84 -15.50 15.69
N GLY A 66 -7.15 -15.78 15.76
CA GLY A 66 -8.15 -14.87 16.34
C GLY A 66 -8.57 -13.71 15.43
N PHE A 67 -8.04 -13.57 14.22
CA PHE A 67 -8.39 -12.53 13.26
C PHE A 67 -8.52 -13.06 11.83
N SER A 68 -9.16 -12.29 10.95
CA SER A 68 -9.40 -12.70 9.56
C SER A 68 -8.20 -12.46 8.67
N LEU A 69 -7.81 -13.47 7.87
CA LEU A 69 -6.81 -13.30 6.82
C LEU A 69 -7.41 -12.50 5.66
N THR A 70 -6.89 -11.29 5.42
CA THR A 70 -7.31 -10.38 4.36
C THR A 70 -6.40 -10.50 3.13
N TYR A 71 -6.67 -9.70 2.07
CA TYR A 71 -5.79 -9.64 0.89
C TYR A 71 -4.48 -8.87 1.15
N LEU A 72 -4.48 -7.93 2.09
CA LEU A 72 -3.33 -7.05 2.34
C LEU A 72 -2.01 -7.77 2.65
N PRO A 73 -1.97 -8.85 3.45
CA PRO A 73 -0.74 -9.63 3.65
C PRO A 73 -0.18 -10.23 2.36
N PHE A 74 -1.04 -10.73 1.45
CA PHE A 74 -0.63 -11.26 0.14
C PHE A 74 -0.03 -10.16 -0.74
N ILE A 75 -0.69 -9.00 -0.80
CA ILE A 75 -0.19 -7.83 -1.53
C ILE A 75 1.14 -7.38 -0.94
N SER A 76 1.26 -7.31 0.39
CA SER A 76 2.49 -6.92 1.07
C SER A 76 3.64 -7.87 0.76
N ARG A 77 3.41 -9.20 0.77
CA ARG A 77 4.44 -10.18 0.43
C ARG A 77 4.85 -10.08 -1.05
N ALA A 78 3.90 -9.91 -1.97
CA ALA A 78 4.19 -9.73 -3.39
C ALA A 78 5.00 -8.45 -3.66
N VAL A 79 4.67 -7.36 -2.96
CA VAL A 79 5.44 -6.10 -3.02
C VAL A 79 6.87 -6.29 -2.52
N VAL A 80 7.05 -6.96 -1.39
CA VAL A 80 8.38 -7.24 -0.83
C VAL A 80 9.22 -8.08 -1.79
N ASP A 81 8.64 -9.13 -2.39
CA ASP A 81 9.33 -9.96 -3.39
C ASP A 81 9.75 -9.11 -4.61
N ALA A 82 8.84 -8.27 -5.12
CA ALA A 82 9.12 -7.42 -6.28
C ALA A 82 10.14 -6.31 -5.97
N LEU A 83 10.17 -5.75 -4.75
CA LEU A 83 11.19 -4.75 -4.35
C LEU A 83 12.60 -5.33 -4.40
N GLY A 84 12.79 -6.62 -4.15
CA GLY A 84 14.06 -7.29 -4.32
C GLY A 84 14.56 -7.30 -5.78
N GLU A 85 13.64 -7.32 -6.75
CA GLU A 85 13.93 -7.28 -8.19
C GLU A 85 14.01 -5.83 -8.73
N PHE A 86 13.36 -4.87 -8.05
CA PHE A 86 13.28 -3.46 -8.43
C PHE A 86 13.81 -2.53 -7.31
N PRO A 87 15.11 -2.59 -6.98
CA PRO A 87 15.65 -1.95 -5.78
C PRO A 87 15.55 -0.41 -5.78
N HIS A 88 15.47 0.25 -6.92
CA HIS A 88 15.32 1.71 -6.96
C HIS A 88 13.98 2.20 -6.42
N LEU A 89 12.97 1.33 -6.31
CA LEU A 89 11.70 1.65 -5.65
C LEU A 89 11.80 1.65 -4.12
N ASN A 90 12.82 0.97 -3.58
CA ASN A 90 13.12 0.94 -2.14
C ASN A 90 14.29 1.89 -1.84
N ALA A 91 14.08 3.19 -2.11
CA ALA A 91 15.15 4.19 -2.09
C ALA A 91 14.67 5.56 -1.60
N SER A 92 15.61 6.47 -1.42
CA SER A 92 15.41 7.89 -1.14
C SER A 92 16.26 8.75 -2.07
N VAL A 93 15.76 9.89 -2.55
CA VAL A 93 16.51 10.82 -3.40
C VAL A 93 17.41 11.69 -2.54
N GLY A 94 18.73 11.58 -2.72
CA GLY A 94 19.75 12.46 -2.14
C GLY A 94 19.98 13.71 -2.98
N ALA A 95 21.09 14.40 -2.74
CA ALA A 95 21.42 15.63 -3.48
C ALA A 95 21.73 15.37 -4.96
N ASN A 96 22.54 14.35 -5.26
CA ASN A 96 22.95 13.95 -6.61
C ASN A 96 23.01 12.42 -6.75
N GLU A 97 22.31 11.70 -5.91
CA GLU A 97 22.36 10.25 -5.82
C GLU A 97 20.99 9.67 -5.44
N LEU A 98 20.79 8.42 -5.74
CA LEU A 98 19.69 7.61 -5.23
C LEU A 98 20.25 6.72 -4.12
N VAL A 99 19.78 6.91 -2.89
CA VAL A 99 20.16 6.09 -1.74
C VAL A 99 19.25 4.87 -1.72
N VAL A 100 19.77 3.75 -2.21
CA VAL A 100 19.04 2.47 -2.25
C VAL A 100 19.18 1.75 -0.91
N HIS A 101 18.04 1.32 -0.33
CA HIS A 101 18.02 0.58 0.93
C HIS A 101 18.15 -0.92 0.66
N ASN A 102 19.13 -1.59 1.29
CA ASN A 102 19.35 -3.04 1.17
C ASN A 102 18.52 -3.87 2.17
N TYR A 103 17.54 -3.26 2.76
CA TYR A 103 16.55 -3.84 3.69
C TYR A 103 15.17 -3.25 3.35
N ILE A 104 14.09 -3.94 3.70
CA ILE A 104 12.73 -3.48 3.43
C ILE A 104 11.98 -3.27 4.74
N ASP A 105 11.87 -2.01 5.16
CA ASP A 105 11.05 -1.58 6.27
C ASP A 105 9.70 -1.08 5.71
N LEU A 106 8.69 -1.96 5.75
CA LEU A 106 7.42 -1.75 5.06
C LEU A 106 6.42 -0.97 5.90
N GLY A 107 6.13 0.27 5.50
CA GLY A 107 5.08 1.08 6.10
C GLY A 107 3.68 0.64 5.67
N ILE A 108 2.77 0.49 6.62
CA ILE A 108 1.36 0.18 6.38
C ILE A 108 0.51 1.34 6.87
N ALA A 109 -0.16 2.06 5.97
CA ALA A 109 -1.02 3.17 6.36
C ALA A 109 -2.26 2.69 7.12
N VAL A 110 -2.49 3.24 8.30
CA VAL A 110 -3.63 2.91 9.17
C VAL A 110 -4.46 4.17 9.42
N ASP A 111 -5.74 4.13 9.03
CA ASP A 111 -6.71 5.16 9.38
C ASP A 111 -7.07 5.08 10.88
N LEU A 112 -7.19 6.23 11.51
CA LEU A 112 -7.54 6.41 12.92
C LEU A 112 -9.01 6.85 13.07
N ASP A 113 -9.92 6.13 12.43
CA ASP A 113 -11.36 6.38 12.47
C ASP A 113 -11.70 7.84 12.07
N TYR A 114 -11.20 8.25 10.89
CA TYR A 114 -11.31 9.60 10.29
C TYR A 114 -10.61 10.72 11.08
N ASN A 115 -9.98 10.42 12.22
CA ASN A 115 -9.25 11.40 13.03
C ASN A 115 -7.81 11.68 12.55
N GLY A 116 -7.35 10.93 11.58
CA GLY A 116 -6.02 11.04 10.99
C GLY A 116 -5.52 9.72 10.43
N LEU A 117 -4.27 9.71 9.99
CA LEU A 117 -3.59 8.55 9.44
C LEU A 117 -2.19 8.49 10.02
N ILE A 118 -1.73 7.30 10.37
CA ILE A 118 -0.34 7.02 10.72
C ILE A 118 0.18 5.82 9.93
N VAL A 119 1.50 5.69 9.83
CA VAL A 119 2.14 4.65 9.02
C VAL A 119 3.09 3.85 9.91
N PRO A 120 2.59 2.85 10.67
CA PRO A 120 3.47 1.91 11.36
C PRO A 120 4.29 1.08 10.38
N VAL A 121 5.45 0.59 10.85
CA VAL A 121 6.48 -0.01 10.01
C VAL A 121 6.74 -1.45 10.43
N ILE A 122 6.61 -2.37 9.49
CA ILE A 122 7.05 -3.77 9.59
C ILE A 122 8.54 -3.79 9.24
N ARG A 123 9.39 -4.07 10.21
CA ARG A 123 10.85 -4.10 10.04
C ARG A 123 11.31 -5.37 9.34
N SER A 124 12.35 -5.27 8.50
CA SER A 124 12.95 -6.41 7.78
C SER A 124 11.87 -7.30 7.16
N ALA A 125 10.99 -6.71 6.36
CA ALA A 125 9.86 -7.43 5.76
C ALA A 125 10.31 -8.50 4.76
N GLU A 126 11.54 -8.37 4.21
CA GLU A 126 12.19 -9.35 3.33
C GLU A 126 12.38 -10.70 4.00
N ASP A 127 12.66 -10.72 5.32
CA ASP A 127 12.88 -11.95 6.09
C ASP A 127 11.58 -12.63 6.56
N LYS A 128 10.41 -12.04 6.25
CA LYS A 128 9.13 -12.48 6.81
C LYS A 128 8.26 -13.17 5.77
N ARG A 129 7.73 -14.34 6.14
CA ARG A 129 6.67 -15.01 5.39
C ARG A 129 5.33 -14.31 5.58
N LEU A 130 4.39 -14.61 4.71
CA LEU A 130 3.04 -14.04 4.70
C LEU A 130 2.35 -14.10 6.08
N GLY A 131 2.44 -15.24 6.78
CA GLY A 131 1.84 -15.39 8.10
C GLY A 131 2.38 -14.41 9.14
N ALA A 132 3.70 -14.16 9.15
CA ALA A 132 4.32 -13.17 10.05
C ALA A 132 3.89 -11.75 9.69
N ILE A 133 3.88 -11.40 8.40
CA ILE A 133 3.39 -10.10 7.91
C ILE A 133 1.92 -9.89 8.33
N ALA A 134 1.07 -10.92 8.21
CA ALA A 134 -0.34 -10.82 8.58
C ALA A 134 -0.54 -10.50 10.08
N ARG A 135 0.22 -11.16 10.95
CA ARG A 135 0.19 -10.91 12.40
C ARG A 135 0.66 -9.51 12.75
N GLU A 136 1.74 -9.04 12.13
CA GLU A 136 2.27 -7.69 12.38
C GLU A 136 1.32 -6.60 11.86
N ILE A 137 0.71 -6.78 10.67
CA ILE A 137 -0.32 -5.85 10.18
C ILE A 137 -1.46 -5.73 11.18
N TYR A 138 -1.94 -6.88 11.70
CA TYR A 138 -3.05 -6.91 12.66
C TYR A 138 -2.69 -6.22 13.98
N ASP A 139 -1.52 -6.56 14.56
CA ASP A 139 -1.03 -5.98 15.81
C ASP A 139 -0.81 -4.47 15.68
N LEU A 140 -0.02 -4.04 14.68
CA LEU A 140 0.30 -2.64 14.45
C LEU A 140 -0.95 -1.81 14.21
N ALA A 141 -1.92 -2.30 13.43
CA ALA A 141 -3.19 -1.60 13.20
C ALA A 141 -4.02 -1.46 14.48
N GLY A 142 -4.07 -2.49 15.32
CA GLY A 142 -4.74 -2.47 16.63
C GLY A 142 -4.10 -1.48 17.59
N ARG A 143 -2.76 -1.49 17.71
CA ARG A 143 -2.01 -0.56 18.55
C ARG A 143 -2.03 0.87 18.03
N ALA A 144 -2.09 1.05 16.70
CA ALA A 144 -2.29 2.36 16.08
C ALA A 144 -3.59 3.02 16.55
N ARG A 145 -4.72 2.33 16.37
CA ARG A 145 -6.05 2.83 16.79
C ARG A 145 -6.17 3.05 18.29
N SER A 146 -5.51 2.21 19.09
CA SER A 146 -5.47 2.36 20.55
C SER A 146 -4.39 3.33 21.06
N LYS A 147 -3.66 4.01 20.15
CA LYS A 147 -2.60 5.00 20.45
C LYS A 147 -1.47 4.42 21.30
N LYS A 148 -1.08 3.15 21.06
CA LYS A 148 -0.07 2.41 21.81
C LYS A 148 1.23 2.20 21.03
N LEU A 149 1.40 2.85 19.87
CA LEU A 149 2.64 2.78 19.10
C LEU A 149 3.68 3.75 19.63
N GLY A 150 4.93 3.30 19.70
CA GLY A 150 6.09 4.13 19.99
C GLY A 150 6.57 4.92 18.76
N PRO A 151 7.36 5.99 18.95
CA PRO A 151 7.91 6.79 17.84
C PRO A 151 8.72 5.95 16.84
N ASP A 152 9.47 4.96 17.31
CA ASP A 152 10.31 4.10 16.46
C ASP A 152 9.50 3.17 15.57
N GLU A 153 8.24 2.91 15.91
CA GLU A 153 7.34 2.05 15.13
C GLU A 153 6.63 2.78 13.99
N ILE A 154 6.70 4.11 13.95
CA ILE A 154 6.04 4.96 12.96
C ILE A 154 7.02 5.79 12.12
N SER A 155 8.30 5.48 12.17
CA SER A 155 9.37 6.20 11.46
C SER A 155 10.30 5.23 10.74
N GLY A 156 11.05 5.70 9.75
CA GLY A 156 12.12 4.94 9.10
C GLY A 156 11.64 3.87 8.11
N GLY A 157 10.37 3.87 7.70
CA GLY A 157 9.91 2.99 6.62
C GLY A 157 10.56 3.34 5.28
N THR A 158 10.86 2.34 4.45
CA THR A 158 11.53 2.50 3.16
C THR A 158 10.57 2.45 1.97
N PHE A 159 9.40 1.83 2.14
CA PHE A 159 8.29 1.79 1.17
C PHE A 159 6.96 1.79 1.94
N THR A 160 5.90 2.34 1.36
CA THR A 160 4.60 2.42 2.05
C THR A 160 3.50 1.79 1.19
N ILE A 161 2.60 1.03 1.85
CA ILE A 161 1.33 0.58 1.28
C ILE A 161 0.19 1.28 2.01
N THR A 162 -0.74 1.88 1.26
CA THR A 162 -2.02 2.39 1.78
C THR A 162 -3.18 1.56 1.26
N ASN A 163 -4.18 1.30 2.11
CA ASN A 163 -5.33 0.47 1.76
C ASN A 163 -6.64 1.28 1.88
N ASN A 164 -7.18 1.70 0.75
CA ASN A 164 -8.46 2.40 0.65
C ASN A 164 -9.62 1.48 0.23
N GLY A 165 -9.35 0.19 0.01
CA GLY A 165 -10.35 -0.77 -0.43
C GLY A 165 -11.48 -0.98 0.58
N SER A 166 -11.20 -0.88 1.87
CA SER A 166 -12.22 -0.97 2.93
C SER A 166 -13.23 0.19 2.89
N ALA A 167 -12.84 1.34 2.33
CA ALA A 167 -13.72 2.50 2.12
C ALA A 167 -14.49 2.43 0.78
N GLY A 168 -14.25 1.39 -0.05
CA GLY A 168 -14.91 1.21 -1.34
C GLY A 168 -14.29 2.00 -2.50
N SER A 169 -13.13 2.63 -2.31
CA SER A 169 -12.43 3.31 -3.39
C SER A 169 -11.96 2.31 -4.44
N VAL A 170 -12.18 2.62 -5.72
CA VAL A 170 -11.75 1.77 -6.84
C VAL A 170 -10.42 2.21 -7.44
N LEU A 171 -9.99 3.44 -7.17
CA LEU A 171 -8.72 3.99 -7.64
C LEU A 171 -8.35 5.20 -6.77
N THR A 172 -7.18 5.14 -6.16
CA THR A 172 -6.62 6.20 -5.33
C THR A 172 -5.20 6.53 -5.80
N PHE A 173 -4.90 7.80 -6.01
CA PHE A 173 -3.55 8.29 -6.25
C PHE A 173 -2.96 8.83 -4.94
N PRO A 174 -2.11 8.06 -4.23
CA PRO A 174 -1.58 8.47 -2.94
C PRO A 174 -0.49 9.56 -3.09
N ILE A 175 -0.18 10.25 -1.99
CA ILE A 175 0.96 11.16 -1.91
C ILE A 175 2.12 10.44 -1.25
N ILE A 176 3.32 10.55 -1.83
CA ILE A 176 4.53 9.87 -1.37
C ILE A 176 4.84 10.27 0.08
N ASN A 177 5.11 9.27 0.91
CA ASN A 177 5.57 9.44 2.29
C ASN A 177 7.09 9.69 2.30
N GLN A 178 7.49 10.97 2.40
CA GLN A 178 8.91 11.33 2.37
C GLN A 178 9.72 10.66 3.51
N PRO A 179 10.99 10.29 3.28
CA PRO A 179 11.83 10.51 2.10
C PRO A 179 11.76 9.39 1.03
N GLN A 180 10.77 8.50 1.11
CA GLN A 180 10.56 7.41 0.16
C GLN A 180 10.33 7.95 -1.27
N VAL A 181 10.62 7.12 -2.28
CA VAL A 181 10.42 7.48 -3.69
C VAL A 181 9.09 6.96 -4.25
N ALA A 182 8.38 6.10 -3.54
CA ALA A 182 7.12 5.54 -4.00
C ALA A 182 6.19 5.15 -2.84
N ILE A 183 4.90 5.06 -3.17
CA ILE A 183 3.84 4.57 -2.30
C ILE A 183 2.82 3.82 -3.15
N LEU A 184 2.41 2.63 -2.72
CA LEU A 184 1.39 1.82 -3.37
C LEU A 184 0.04 1.99 -2.68
N SER A 185 -1.02 2.23 -3.45
CA SER A 185 -2.41 2.10 -2.99
C SER A 185 -2.99 0.78 -3.46
N THR A 186 -3.66 0.07 -2.55
CA THR A 186 -4.57 -1.02 -2.87
C THR A 186 -6.00 -0.53 -2.64
N ASP A 187 -6.85 -0.75 -3.63
CA ASP A 187 -8.23 -0.28 -3.63
C ASP A 187 -9.23 -1.45 -3.48
N ALA A 188 -10.51 -1.20 -3.67
CA ALA A 188 -11.54 -2.21 -3.49
C ALA A 188 -11.35 -3.41 -4.43
N ILE A 189 -11.31 -4.61 -3.86
CA ILE A 189 -11.31 -5.88 -4.60
C ILE A 189 -12.76 -6.35 -4.68
N VAL A 190 -13.32 -6.33 -5.89
CA VAL A 190 -14.72 -6.63 -6.14
C VAL A 190 -14.87 -7.73 -7.19
N ARG A 191 -15.99 -8.46 -7.17
CA ARG A 191 -16.24 -9.49 -8.17
C ARG A 191 -16.61 -8.85 -9.50
N LYS A 192 -15.83 -9.18 -10.55
CA LYS A 192 -16.02 -8.69 -11.92
C LYS A 192 -16.05 -9.85 -12.91
N PRO A 193 -16.75 -9.72 -14.05
CA PRO A 193 -16.58 -10.65 -15.17
C PRO A 193 -15.18 -10.44 -15.76
N VAL A 194 -14.47 -11.55 -15.97
CA VAL A 194 -13.15 -11.58 -16.64
C VAL A 194 -13.14 -12.68 -17.68
N VAL A 195 -12.28 -12.54 -18.68
CA VAL A 195 -12.04 -13.60 -19.66
C VAL A 195 -10.96 -14.51 -19.10
N ALA A 196 -11.27 -15.79 -18.98
CA ALA A 196 -10.32 -16.83 -18.56
C ALA A 196 -10.11 -17.84 -19.68
N ALA A 197 -8.84 -18.20 -19.94
CA ALA A 197 -8.49 -19.30 -20.84
C ALA A 197 -8.84 -20.64 -20.18
N LEU A 198 -9.49 -21.51 -20.94
CA LEU A 198 -9.81 -22.88 -20.53
C LEU A 198 -8.70 -23.86 -20.95
N PRO A 199 -8.63 -25.07 -20.34
CA PRO A 199 -7.60 -26.05 -20.68
C PRO A 199 -7.59 -26.50 -22.14
N ASP A 200 -8.70 -26.38 -22.85
CA ASP A 200 -8.82 -26.71 -24.27
C ASP A 200 -8.42 -25.56 -25.22
N GLY A 201 -7.94 -24.43 -24.65
CA GLY A 201 -7.53 -23.24 -25.41
C GLY A 201 -8.67 -22.32 -25.80
N THR A 202 -9.91 -22.62 -25.43
CA THR A 202 -11.06 -21.69 -25.59
C THR A 202 -11.11 -20.67 -24.46
N GLU A 203 -11.94 -19.64 -24.60
CA GLU A 203 -12.15 -18.59 -23.60
C GLU A 203 -13.54 -18.67 -22.99
N ALA A 204 -13.64 -18.36 -21.70
CA ALA A 204 -14.92 -18.26 -20.99
C ALA A 204 -14.99 -16.97 -20.17
N ILE A 205 -16.19 -16.42 -20.03
CA ILE A 205 -16.44 -15.33 -19.08
C ILE A 205 -16.69 -15.96 -17.70
N VAL A 206 -15.82 -15.64 -16.74
CA VAL A 206 -15.90 -16.10 -15.37
C VAL A 206 -16.00 -14.91 -14.41
N VAL A 207 -16.35 -15.15 -13.15
CA VAL A 207 -16.47 -14.08 -12.15
C VAL A 207 -15.34 -14.22 -11.13
N HIS A 208 -14.36 -13.30 -11.19
CA HIS A 208 -13.22 -13.27 -10.28
C HIS A 208 -13.23 -12.03 -9.36
N PRO A 209 -12.55 -12.07 -8.20
CA PRO A 209 -12.23 -10.87 -7.44
C PRO A 209 -11.12 -10.09 -8.15
N VAL A 210 -11.40 -8.85 -8.52
CA VAL A 210 -10.49 -7.98 -9.27
C VAL A 210 -10.37 -6.64 -8.57
N GLY A 211 -9.19 -6.08 -8.53
CA GLY A 211 -8.91 -4.78 -7.91
C GLY A 211 -7.71 -4.09 -8.53
N ASN A 212 -7.59 -2.80 -8.30
CA ASN A 212 -6.49 -2.00 -8.80
C ASN A 212 -5.36 -1.88 -7.77
N LEU A 213 -4.12 -1.89 -8.26
CA LEU A 213 -2.94 -1.39 -7.57
C LEU A 213 -2.52 -0.09 -8.27
N ALA A 214 -2.52 1.01 -7.53
CA ALA A 214 -2.11 2.32 -8.01
C ALA A 214 -0.86 2.77 -7.26
N MET A 215 0.15 3.24 -7.95
CA MET A 215 1.41 3.68 -7.37
C MET A 215 1.68 5.13 -7.73
N ALA A 216 1.97 5.96 -6.73
CA ALA A 216 2.62 7.25 -6.91
C ALA A 216 4.13 7.07 -6.74
N TRP A 217 4.91 7.70 -7.60
CA TRP A 217 6.36 7.59 -7.59
C TRP A 217 7.05 8.91 -7.99
N ASP A 218 8.27 9.07 -7.54
CA ASP A 218 9.09 10.26 -7.76
C ASP A 218 9.85 10.14 -9.08
N HIS A 219 9.51 10.97 -10.07
CA HIS A 219 10.12 10.93 -11.40
C HIS A 219 11.61 11.30 -11.42
N ARG A 220 12.17 11.75 -10.30
CA ARG A 220 13.61 11.96 -10.16
C ARG A 220 14.38 10.65 -9.91
N ALA A 221 13.71 9.63 -9.36
CA ALA A 221 14.33 8.37 -8.98
C ALA A 221 14.44 7.39 -10.16
N PHE A 222 13.43 7.33 -11.02
CA PHE A 222 13.35 6.42 -12.17
C PHE A 222 12.25 6.86 -13.15
N ASP A 223 12.17 6.19 -14.31
CA ASP A 223 11.21 6.45 -15.37
C ASP A 223 10.00 5.50 -15.34
N GLY A 224 8.97 5.84 -16.13
CA GLY A 224 7.69 5.12 -16.17
C GLY A 224 7.80 3.64 -16.54
N ALA A 225 8.76 3.24 -17.39
CA ALA A 225 8.97 1.83 -17.74
C ALA A 225 9.39 0.99 -16.52
N TYR A 226 10.24 1.53 -15.64
CA TYR A 226 10.66 0.87 -14.40
C TYR A 226 9.50 0.75 -13.41
N ALA A 227 8.72 1.81 -13.25
CA ALA A 227 7.52 1.81 -12.41
C ALA A 227 6.46 0.80 -12.89
N ALA A 228 6.21 0.77 -14.21
CA ALA A 228 5.29 -0.17 -14.81
C ALA A 228 5.78 -1.62 -14.66
N GLY A 229 7.07 -1.88 -14.89
CA GLY A 229 7.69 -3.20 -14.71
C GLY A 229 7.49 -3.75 -13.30
N PHE A 230 7.71 -2.92 -12.28
CA PHE A 230 7.45 -3.29 -10.88
C PHE A 230 5.98 -3.68 -10.65
N LEU A 231 5.02 -2.85 -11.08
CA LEU A 231 3.60 -3.13 -10.89
C LEU A 231 3.17 -4.39 -11.62
N VAL A 232 3.67 -4.61 -12.85
CA VAL A 232 3.42 -5.84 -13.62
C VAL A 232 4.00 -7.04 -12.87
N ARG A 233 5.19 -6.92 -12.27
CA ARG A 233 5.79 -8.00 -11.47
C ARG A 233 4.98 -8.31 -10.22
N VAL A 234 4.52 -7.30 -9.48
CA VAL A 234 3.61 -7.50 -8.32
C VAL A 234 2.33 -8.21 -8.76
N LYS A 235 1.72 -7.79 -9.87
CA LYS A 235 0.56 -8.43 -10.48
C LYS A 235 0.84 -9.90 -10.79
N GLU A 236 1.93 -10.20 -11.49
CA GLU A 236 2.32 -11.56 -11.85
C GLU A 236 2.46 -12.46 -10.61
N ILE A 237 3.16 -11.98 -9.56
CA ILE A 237 3.31 -12.71 -8.29
C ILE A 237 1.94 -13.00 -7.68
N LEU A 238 1.04 -12.03 -7.62
CA LEU A 238 -0.30 -12.21 -7.06
C LEU A 238 -1.13 -13.23 -7.84
N GLU A 239 -1.02 -13.22 -9.17
CA GLU A 239 -1.81 -14.05 -10.07
C GLU A 239 -1.26 -15.47 -10.22
N THR A 240 0.07 -15.70 -9.99
CA THR A 240 0.70 -16.99 -10.36
C THR A 240 1.42 -17.73 -9.23
N LYS A 241 1.83 -17.03 -8.15
CA LYS A 241 2.58 -17.67 -7.04
C LYS A 241 1.73 -18.74 -6.34
N ASP A 242 2.33 -19.87 -5.99
CA ASP A 242 1.73 -20.84 -5.07
C ASP A 242 1.74 -20.30 -3.64
N TRP A 243 0.64 -19.69 -3.25
CA TRP A 243 0.47 -19.08 -1.93
C TRP A 243 0.32 -20.10 -0.79
N SER A 244 0.10 -21.38 -1.10
CA SER A 244 -0.01 -22.43 -0.07
C SER A 244 1.31 -22.67 0.66
N THR A 245 2.43 -22.33 0.05
CA THR A 245 3.78 -22.46 0.62
C THR A 245 4.15 -21.34 1.60
N GLU A 246 3.36 -20.28 1.66
CA GLU A 246 3.62 -19.10 2.49
C GLU A 246 2.86 -19.09 3.83
N LEU A 247 1.90 -19.99 3.99
CA LEU A 247 0.97 -20.09 5.13
C LEU A 247 1.36 -21.15 6.13
#